data_1ffed3a4568b82517e6424abff11ac78
#
_entry.id   1ffed3a4568b82517e6424abff11ac78
#
_cell.length_a   1.000
_cell.length_b   1.000
_cell.length_c   1.000
_cell.angle_alpha   90.00
_cell.angle_beta   90.00
_cell.angle_gamma   90.00
#
_symmetry.space_group_name_H-M   'P 1'
#
loop_
_entity.id
_entity.type
_entity.pdbx_description
1 polymer ?
#
loop_
_entity_poly.entity_id
_entity_poly.type
_entity_poly.pdbx_seq_one_letter_code
_entity_poly.pdbx_strand_id
1 'polypeptide(L)'
;MHIALLPNENNSDRTALITITCGKDEVQARITQKATDDSGNGTGDEDEDEDEDSLIFADGTPQALTLPAAGSEIDLAFSASGPWQAEITDGVEWIVLSQAAGEAGEHSLTVTVAENAAPVQRAAEITFTCGTSAVTILITQQATETITFPDGTPQTLTLPAAGGEIDLTFSASGPWQAEITDGVEWIVLSQAAGEAGEHSLTITVAENAAPVQRAAEITFTCGISAVTFSITQQAAEI
;
A
#
# COMPACT_ATOMS: atom_id res chain seq x y z
N MET A 1 -1.17 -11.13 21.48
CA MET A 1 -2.32 -12.02 21.83
C MET A 1 -1.85 -13.45 21.64
N HIS A 2 -1.96 -14.33 22.65
CA HIS A 2 -1.63 -15.73 22.51
C HIS A 2 -2.93 -16.54 22.35
N ILE A 3 -3.02 -17.36 21.33
CA ILE A 3 -4.14 -18.30 21.13
C ILE A 3 -3.62 -19.68 21.44
N ALA A 4 -4.13 -20.31 22.51
CA ALA A 4 -3.83 -21.68 22.84
C ALA A 4 -4.94 -22.58 22.31
N LEU A 5 -4.57 -23.62 21.56
CA LEU A 5 -5.50 -24.63 21.07
C LEU A 5 -5.44 -25.84 21.98
N LEU A 6 -6.62 -26.32 22.39
CA LEU A 6 -6.73 -27.60 23.06
C LEU A 6 -6.56 -28.73 22.03
N PRO A 7 -6.04 -29.91 22.43
CA PRO A 7 -5.94 -31.06 21.54
C PRO A 7 -7.28 -31.38 20.84
N ASN A 8 -7.22 -31.85 19.61
CA ASN A 8 -8.40 -32.32 18.90
C ASN A 8 -8.57 -33.84 19.21
N GLU A 9 -9.43 -34.16 20.12
CA GLU A 9 -9.70 -35.56 20.53
C GLU A 9 -10.76 -36.27 19.66
N ASN A 10 -11.20 -35.62 18.57
CA ASN A 10 -12.20 -36.15 17.65
C ASN A 10 -11.56 -36.81 16.43
N ASN A 11 -12.22 -37.81 15.86
CA ASN A 11 -11.82 -38.53 14.65
C ASN A 11 -12.12 -37.70 13.35
N SER A 12 -12.23 -36.40 13.46
CA SER A 12 -12.46 -35.53 12.32
C SER A 12 -11.72 -34.20 12.51
N ASP A 13 -11.24 -33.60 11.41
CA ASP A 13 -10.67 -32.28 11.40
C ASP A 13 -11.68 -31.27 11.92
N ARG A 14 -11.19 -30.29 12.68
CA ARG A 14 -12.00 -29.13 13.10
C ARG A 14 -11.39 -27.82 12.64
N THR A 15 -12.25 -26.92 12.17
CA THR A 15 -11.85 -25.63 11.68
C THR A 15 -12.48 -24.52 12.51
N ALA A 16 -11.69 -23.53 12.88
CA ALA A 16 -12.16 -22.29 13.51
C ALA A 16 -11.77 -21.09 12.65
N LEU A 17 -12.67 -20.12 12.56
CA LEU A 17 -12.40 -18.82 11.97
C LEU A 17 -12.22 -17.82 13.10
N ILE A 18 -11.08 -17.13 13.12
CA ILE A 18 -10.80 -16.06 14.08
C ILE A 18 -10.88 -14.75 13.33
N THR A 19 -11.77 -13.88 13.76
CA THR A 19 -11.89 -12.53 13.25
C THR A 19 -11.32 -11.55 14.27
N ILE A 20 -10.35 -10.74 13.86
CA ILE A 20 -9.75 -9.68 14.67
C ILE A 20 -10.15 -8.34 14.04
N THR A 21 -10.85 -7.51 14.81
CA THR A 21 -11.29 -6.18 14.36
C THR A 21 -10.56 -5.09 15.14
N CYS A 22 -10.09 -4.06 14.43
CA CYS A 22 -9.54 -2.84 15.01
C CYS A 22 -10.16 -1.64 14.29
N GLY A 23 -11.11 -0.96 14.93
CA GLY A 23 -11.88 0.11 14.30
C GLY A 23 -12.75 -0.39 13.16
N LYS A 24 -12.44 0.00 11.92
CA LYS A 24 -13.13 -0.47 10.69
C LYS A 24 -12.39 -1.61 9.99
N ASP A 25 -11.19 -1.94 10.46
CA ASP A 25 -10.35 -2.97 9.87
C ASP A 25 -10.65 -4.33 10.48
N GLU A 26 -10.77 -5.34 9.63
CA GLU A 26 -11.04 -6.72 9.99
C GLU A 26 -10.01 -7.65 9.33
N VAL A 27 -9.40 -8.52 10.14
CA VAL A 27 -8.51 -9.58 9.68
C VAL A 27 -9.11 -10.91 10.10
N GLN A 28 -9.22 -11.86 9.18
CA GLN A 28 -9.72 -13.20 9.43
C GLN A 28 -8.59 -14.22 9.28
N ALA A 29 -8.46 -15.09 10.28
CA ALA A 29 -7.54 -16.23 10.26
C ALA A 29 -8.34 -17.52 10.40
N ARG A 30 -8.15 -18.48 9.49
CA ARG A 30 -8.70 -19.81 9.56
C ARG A 30 -7.69 -20.75 10.20
N ILE A 31 -8.07 -21.44 11.25
CA ILE A 31 -7.24 -22.46 11.90
C ILE A 31 -7.92 -23.80 11.68
N THR A 32 -7.20 -24.74 11.07
CA THR A 32 -7.66 -26.14 10.94
C THR A 32 -6.78 -27.01 11.82
N GLN A 33 -7.40 -27.75 12.71
CA GLN A 33 -6.73 -28.74 13.55
C GLN A 33 -7.13 -30.16 13.10
N LYS A 34 -6.13 -30.94 12.71
CA LYS A 34 -6.32 -32.33 12.26
C LYS A 34 -6.90 -33.20 13.35
N ALA A 35 -7.63 -34.24 12.94
CA ALA A 35 -8.05 -35.31 13.82
C ALA A 35 -6.82 -36.03 14.41
N THR A 36 -6.91 -36.51 15.66
CA THR A 36 -5.94 -37.47 16.17
C THR A 36 -6.42 -38.85 15.78
N ASP A 37 -5.64 -39.53 14.94
CA ASP A 37 -5.89 -40.95 14.66
C ASP A 37 -5.36 -41.79 15.82
N ASP A 38 -6.26 -42.16 16.75
CA ASP A 38 -5.97 -43.14 17.80
C ASP A 38 -6.50 -44.50 17.36
N SER A 39 -5.88 -45.12 16.38
CA SER A 39 -6.04 -46.55 16.10
C SER A 39 -4.81 -47.29 16.58
N GLY A 40 -4.76 -47.50 17.90
CA GLY A 40 -3.89 -48.52 18.44
C GLY A 40 -4.38 -49.90 18.04
N ASN A 41 -3.84 -50.52 17.01
CA ASN A 41 -3.56 -51.92 16.94
C ASN A 41 -2.57 -52.27 15.84
N GLY A 42 -1.39 -52.74 16.23
CA GLY A 42 -0.36 -53.16 15.29
C GLY A 42 -0.73 -54.42 14.53
N THR A 43 -0.69 -54.37 13.24
CA THR A 43 -0.21 -55.42 12.34
C THR A 43 0.51 -54.69 11.21
N GLY A 44 1.80 -55.04 11.03
CA GLY A 44 2.64 -54.40 10.01
C GLY A 44 2.09 -54.69 8.62
N ASP A 45 1.63 -53.62 8.00
CA ASP A 45 1.72 -53.38 6.58
C ASP A 45 2.54 -52.09 6.46
N GLU A 46 3.57 -52.16 5.68
CA GLU A 46 4.35 -50.99 5.27
C GLU A 46 3.44 -50.15 4.37
N ASP A 47 2.47 -49.43 5.00
CA ASP A 47 1.81 -48.33 4.36
C ASP A 47 2.90 -47.25 4.23
N GLU A 48 3.37 -47.05 3.00
CA GLU A 48 4.14 -45.90 2.63
C GLU A 48 3.36 -44.69 3.16
N ASP A 49 3.83 -44.05 4.26
CA ASP A 49 3.44 -42.73 4.63
C ASP A 49 3.70 -41.90 3.39
N GLU A 50 2.68 -41.66 2.57
CA GLU A 50 2.71 -40.65 1.56
C GLU A 50 2.95 -39.35 2.36
N ASP A 51 4.21 -38.95 2.45
CA ASP A 51 4.61 -37.62 2.93
C ASP A 51 3.79 -36.62 2.12
N GLU A 52 2.60 -36.25 2.65
CA GLU A 52 1.77 -35.24 1.99
C GLU A 52 2.64 -33.97 1.84
N ASP A 53 2.98 -33.66 0.61
CA ASP A 53 3.72 -32.46 0.27
C ASP A 53 3.08 -31.26 0.96
N SER A 54 3.87 -30.53 1.73
CA SER A 54 3.41 -29.42 2.56
C SER A 54 4.17 -28.13 2.29
N LEU A 55 3.44 -27.02 2.40
CA LEU A 55 3.98 -25.66 2.40
C LEU A 55 3.71 -25.04 3.76
N ILE A 56 4.76 -24.61 4.44
CA ILE A 56 4.67 -23.96 5.75
C ILE A 56 5.35 -22.59 5.65
N PHE A 57 4.54 -21.54 5.70
CA PHE A 57 5.04 -20.16 5.77
C PHE A 57 5.42 -19.81 7.20
N ALA A 58 6.41 -18.93 7.36
CA ALA A 58 6.83 -18.43 8.66
C ALA A 58 5.64 -17.86 9.45
N ASP A 59 5.65 -18.04 10.77
CA ASP A 59 4.61 -17.52 11.66
C ASP A 59 4.42 -16.02 11.44
N GLY A 60 3.18 -15.61 11.18
CA GLY A 60 2.81 -14.22 10.93
C GLY A 60 2.85 -13.80 9.46
N THR A 61 3.18 -14.71 8.50
CA THR A 61 3.03 -14.39 7.07
C THR A 61 1.53 -14.19 6.75
N PRO A 62 1.11 -12.96 6.38
CA PRO A 62 -0.30 -12.70 6.12
C PRO A 62 -0.72 -13.29 4.77
N GLN A 63 -1.92 -13.89 4.72
CA GLN A 63 -2.53 -14.36 3.46
C GLN A 63 -3.14 -13.23 2.62
N ALA A 64 -3.21 -12.02 3.16
CA ALA A 64 -3.63 -10.82 2.46
C ALA A 64 -2.73 -9.64 2.86
N LEU A 65 -2.19 -8.96 1.87
CA LEU A 65 -1.29 -7.81 2.01
C LEU A 65 -1.92 -6.60 1.33
N THR A 66 -1.95 -5.47 2.04
CA THR A 66 -2.32 -4.19 1.44
C THR A 66 -1.07 -3.31 1.36
N LEU A 67 -0.72 -2.89 0.15
CA LEU A 67 0.51 -2.16 -0.15
C LEU A 67 0.21 -0.74 -0.63
N PRO A 68 1.11 0.21 -0.38
CA PRO A 68 0.98 1.57 -0.90
C PRO A 68 1.12 1.61 -2.44
N ALA A 69 0.62 2.68 -3.05
CA ALA A 69 0.75 2.90 -4.49
C ALA A 69 2.20 2.94 -4.98
N ALA A 70 3.13 3.45 -4.18
CA ALA A 70 4.55 3.59 -4.52
C ALA A 70 5.28 2.27 -4.83
N GLY A 71 4.61 1.13 -4.61
CA GLY A 71 5.23 -0.18 -4.72
C GLY A 71 5.98 -0.61 -3.47
N SER A 72 6.46 -1.84 -3.46
CA SER A 72 7.15 -2.45 -2.31
C SER A 72 7.97 -3.67 -2.73
N GLU A 73 8.90 -4.04 -1.87
CA GLU A 73 9.52 -5.36 -1.86
C GLU A 73 9.12 -6.09 -0.58
N ILE A 74 8.78 -7.36 -0.70
CA ILE A 74 8.30 -8.21 0.39
C ILE A 74 9.07 -9.51 0.35
N ASP A 75 9.68 -9.89 1.46
CA ASP A 75 10.34 -11.19 1.60
C ASP A 75 9.39 -12.18 2.25
N LEU A 76 9.16 -13.30 1.57
CA LEU A 76 8.36 -14.42 2.03
C LEU A 76 9.28 -15.58 2.38
N ALA A 77 9.28 -15.99 3.64
CA ALA A 77 10.01 -17.15 4.10
C ALA A 77 9.05 -18.33 4.30
N PHE A 78 9.39 -19.49 3.74
CA PHE A 78 8.60 -20.71 3.86
C PHE A 78 9.46 -21.96 3.72
N SER A 79 8.93 -23.10 4.15
CA SER A 79 9.49 -24.41 3.88
C SER A 79 8.54 -25.24 3.02
N ALA A 80 9.10 -26.03 2.12
CA ALA A 80 8.40 -26.98 1.28
C ALA A 80 8.96 -28.38 1.52
N SER A 81 8.10 -29.38 1.69
CA SER A 81 8.55 -30.77 1.87
C SER A 81 8.92 -31.44 0.54
N GLY A 82 8.44 -30.90 -0.58
CA GLY A 82 8.69 -31.38 -1.95
C GLY A 82 8.95 -30.24 -2.93
N PRO A 83 9.05 -30.54 -4.24
CA PRO A 83 9.16 -29.52 -5.28
C PRO A 83 7.94 -28.56 -5.24
N TRP A 84 8.22 -27.26 -5.29
CA TRP A 84 7.18 -26.23 -5.22
C TRP A 84 7.19 -25.32 -6.43
N GLN A 85 6.05 -24.66 -6.67
CA GLN A 85 5.87 -23.66 -7.70
C GLN A 85 5.06 -22.48 -7.14
N ALA A 86 5.30 -21.27 -7.69
CA ALA A 86 4.52 -20.08 -7.41
C ALA A 86 4.02 -19.47 -8.72
N GLU A 87 2.72 -19.22 -8.81
CA GLU A 87 2.06 -18.63 -9.96
C GLU A 87 1.36 -17.34 -9.56
N ILE A 88 1.49 -16.30 -10.41
CA ILE A 88 0.81 -15.03 -10.23
C ILE A 88 -0.44 -15.04 -11.12
N THR A 89 -1.61 -14.81 -10.51
CA THR A 89 -2.88 -14.63 -11.21
C THR A 89 -3.28 -13.15 -11.16
N ASP A 90 -3.64 -12.57 -12.32
CA ASP A 90 -4.11 -11.20 -12.47
C ASP A 90 -3.12 -10.09 -12.02
N GLY A 91 -1.82 -10.35 -12.07
CA GLY A 91 -0.81 -9.39 -11.63
C GLY A 91 0.54 -9.47 -12.32
N VAL A 92 0.64 -10.27 -13.36
CA VAL A 92 1.91 -10.62 -14.03
C VAL A 92 2.70 -9.42 -14.59
N GLU A 93 2.04 -8.29 -14.85
CA GLU A 93 2.69 -7.09 -15.40
C GLU A 93 3.34 -6.20 -14.32
N TRP A 94 2.91 -6.32 -13.08
CA TRP A 94 3.33 -5.42 -12.01
C TRP A 94 3.87 -6.13 -10.75
N ILE A 95 3.88 -7.46 -10.73
CA ILE A 95 4.49 -8.29 -9.69
C ILE A 95 5.59 -9.14 -10.31
N VAL A 96 6.74 -9.16 -9.68
CA VAL A 96 7.88 -10.02 -10.05
C VAL A 96 8.29 -10.85 -8.84
N LEU A 97 8.43 -12.16 -9.03
CA LEU A 97 8.98 -13.08 -8.04
C LEU A 97 10.47 -13.30 -8.32
N SER A 98 11.30 -13.25 -7.29
CA SER A 98 12.74 -13.57 -7.44
C SER A 98 12.97 -15.01 -7.88
N GLN A 99 12.00 -15.89 -7.61
CA GLN A 99 12.02 -17.31 -7.97
C GLN A 99 10.56 -17.80 -8.07
N ALA A 100 10.26 -18.63 -9.07
CA ALA A 100 8.89 -19.13 -9.28
C ALA A 100 8.76 -20.67 -9.03
N ALA A 101 9.85 -21.35 -8.69
CA ALA A 101 9.85 -22.79 -8.38
C ALA A 101 11.14 -23.16 -7.62
N GLY A 102 11.11 -24.30 -6.92
CA GLY A 102 12.27 -24.84 -6.22
C GLY A 102 12.05 -26.28 -5.80
N GLU A 103 13.07 -26.87 -5.19
CA GLU A 103 13.04 -28.20 -4.62
C GLU A 103 12.57 -28.15 -3.15
N ALA A 104 12.51 -29.28 -2.46
CA ALA A 104 12.25 -29.34 -1.03
C ALA A 104 13.28 -28.54 -0.21
N GLY A 105 12.85 -27.91 0.89
CA GLY A 105 13.73 -27.18 1.82
C GLY A 105 13.18 -25.84 2.27
N GLU A 106 14.05 -25.08 2.93
CA GLU A 106 13.76 -23.70 3.38
C GLU A 106 14.00 -22.71 2.23
N HIS A 107 13.08 -21.79 2.05
CA HIS A 107 13.11 -20.79 0.99
C HIS A 107 12.89 -19.39 1.52
N SER A 108 13.54 -18.43 0.85
CA SER A 108 13.23 -17.00 0.96
C SER A 108 13.01 -16.46 -0.44
N LEU A 109 11.82 -15.94 -0.69
CA LEU A 109 11.39 -15.42 -1.98
C LEU A 109 11.04 -13.95 -1.84
N THR A 110 11.66 -13.09 -2.66
CA THR A 110 11.32 -11.67 -2.73
C THR A 110 10.23 -11.45 -3.78
N VAL A 111 9.15 -10.81 -3.37
CA VAL A 111 8.07 -10.31 -4.22
C VAL A 111 8.29 -8.83 -4.45
N THR A 112 8.62 -8.43 -5.67
CA THR A 112 8.74 -7.02 -6.05
C THR A 112 7.44 -6.57 -6.69
N VAL A 113 6.83 -5.52 -6.12
CA VAL A 113 5.59 -4.92 -6.57
C VAL A 113 5.90 -3.54 -7.13
N ALA A 114 5.64 -3.33 -8.43
CA ALA A 114 5.85 -2.06 -9.11
C ALA A 114 4.86 -0.99 -8.63
N GLU A 115 5.20 0.29 -8.86
CA GLU A 115 4.31 1.43 -8.60
C GLU A 115 2.95 1.29 -9.30
N ASN A 116 1.88 1.64 -8.60
CA ASN A 116 0.55 1.82 -9.17
C ASN A 116 0.30 3.30 -9.46
N ALA A 117 0.64 3.75 -10.66
CA ALA A 117 0.41 5.13 -11.09
C ALA A 117 -1.07 5.43 -11.42
N ALA A 118 -1.95 4.42 -11.39
CA ALA A 118 -3.37 4.59 -11.69
C ALA A 118 -4.16 5.09 -10.46
N PRO A 119 -5.20 5.91 -10.66
CA PRO A 119 -6.07 6.38 -9.59
C PRO A 119 -7.10 5.33 -9.15
N VAL A 120 -6.79 4.06 -9.36
CA VAL A 120 -7.62 2.91 -8.96
C VAL A 120 -6.77 1.85 -8.29
N GLN A 121 -7.30 1.28 -7.23
CA GLN A 121 -6.70 0.14 -6.54
C GLN A 121 -6.63 -1.06 -7.48
N ARG A 122 -5.59 -1.88 -7.34
CA ARG A 122 -5.45 -3.14 -8.07
C ARG A 122 -5.15 -4.30 -7.12
N ALA A 123 -5.46 -5.51 -7.55
CA ALA A 123 -5.21 -6.71 -6.77
C ALA A 123 -4.65 -7.83 -7.66
N ALA A 124 -3.93 -8.75 -7.04
CA ALA A 124 -3.40 -9.96 -7.64
C ALA A 124 -3.29 -11.06 -6.59
N GLU A 125 -3.19 -12.28 -7.04
CA GLU A 125 -2.98 -13.44 -6.18
C GLU A 125 -1.69 -14.14 -6.57
N ILE A 126 -0.93 -14.59 -5.56
CA ILE A 126 0.21 -15.47 -5.73
C ILE A 126 -0.16 -16.80 -5.09
N THR A 127 -0.25 -17.84 -5.90
CA THR A 127 -0.55 -19.19 -5.43
C THR A 127 0.72 -20.03 -5.43
N PHE A 128 1.09 -20.51 -4.26
CA PHE A 128 2.18 -21.46 -4.04
C PHE A 128 1.58 -22.86 -3.99
N THR A 129 2.22 -23.81 -4.67
CA THR A 129 1.81 -25.22 -4.70
C THR A 129 3.00 -26.13 -4.41
N CYS A 130 2.76 -27.19 -3.65
CA CYS A 130 3.71 -28.29 -3.40
C CYS A 130 2.87 -29.56 -3.31
N GLY A 131 2.97 -30.45 -4.30
CA GLY A 131 2.08 -31.62 -4.43
C GLY A 131 0.61 -31.23 -4.41
N THR A 132 -0.11 -31.72 -3.39
CA THR A 132 -1.54 -31.39 -3.17
C THR A 132 -1.76 -30.16 -2.30
N SER A 133 -0.71 -29.65 -1.65
CA SER A 133 -0.78 -28.45 -0.81
C SER A 133 -0.78 -27.18 -1.65
N ALA A 134 -1.65 -26.22 -1.33
CA ALA A 134 -1.69 -24.92 -1.98
C ALA A 134 -1.93 -23.79 -0.96
N VAL A 135 -1.19 -22.71 -1.09
CA VAL A 135 -1.36 -21.49 -0.29
C VAL A 135 -1.44 -20.29 -1.23
N THR A 136 -2.49 -19.49 -1.09
CA THR A 136 -2.68 -18.28 -1.88
C THR A 136 -2.48 -17.04 -1.01
N ILE A 137 -1.70 -16.08 -1.51
CA ILE A 137 -1.49 -14.78 -0.90
C ILE A 137 -2.14 -13.72 -1.81
N LEU A 138 -3.13 -13.00 -1.27
CA LEU A 138 -3.76 -11.86 -1.94
C LEU A 138 -2.92 -10.60 -1.73
N ILE A 139 -2.54 -9.95 -2.81
CA ILE A 139 -1.88 -8.64 -2.80
C ILE A 139 -2.87 -7.61 -3.31
N THR A 140 -3.18 -6.62 -2.49
CA THR A 140 -3.96 -5.45 -2.85
C THR A 140 -3.05 -4.24 -2.83
N GLN A 141 -2.96 -3.50 -3.93
CA GLN A 141 -2.19 -2.27 -3.99
C GLN A 141 -3.10 -1.06 -4.11
N GLN A 142 -2.91 -0.09 -3.22
CA GLN A 142 -3.70 1.13 -3.20
C GLN A 142 -3.58 1.93 -4.51
N ALA A 143 -4.61 2.73 -4.80
CA ALA A 143 -4.56 3.72 -5.87
C ALA A 143 -3.52 4.79 -5.55
N THR A 144 -2.96 5.42 -6.60
CA THR A 144 -2.14 6.61 -6.39
C THR A 144 -3.01 7.75 -5.85
N GLU A 145 -2.50 8.43 -4.84
CA GLU A 145 -3.13 9.64 -4.35
C GLU A 145 -2.82 10.79 -5.31
N THR A 146 -3.82 11.60 -5.62
CA THR A 146 -3.71 12.69 -6.59
C THR A 146 -4.27 13.99 -6.03
N ILE A 147 -3.66 15.10 -6.47
CA ILE A 147 -4.22 16.43 -6.30
C ILE A 147 -4.60 16.99 -7.67
N THR A 148 -5.81 17.50 -7.80
CA THR A 148 -6.37 17.97 -9.06
C THR A 148 -6.94 19.37 -8.90
N PHE A 149 -6.51 20.27 -9.77
CA PHE A 149 -7.06 21.61 -9.89
C PHE A 149 -8.04 21.67 -11.06
N PRO A 150 -9.09 22.51 -11.00
CA PRO A 150 -10.02 22.69 -12.11
C PRO A 150 -9.31 23.05 -13.43
N ASP A 151 -9.88 22.59 -14.53
CA ASP A 151 -9.36 22.91 -15.87
C ASP A 151 -9.22 24.43 -16.07
N GLY A 152 -8.06 24.86 -16.56
CA GLY A 152 -7.75 26.27 -16.77
C GLY A 152 -7.24 27.04 -15.55
N THR A 153 -7.04 26.37 -14.38
CA THR A 153 -6.36 27.01 -13.26
C THR A 153 -4.93 27.39 -13.67
N PRO A 154 -4.56 28.69 -13.72
CA PRO A 154 -3.24 29.10 -14.16
C PRO A 154 -2.19 28.72 -13.11
N GLN A 155 -1.17 27.98 -13.49
CA GLN A 155 -0.02 27.64 -12.63
C GLN A 155 1.01 28.78 -12.49
N THR A 156 0.84 29.85 -13.23
CA THR A 156 1.65 31.08 -13.12
C THR A 156 0.74 32.23 -12.80
N LEU A 157 0.96 32.87 -11.66
CA LEU A 157 0.16 33.96 -11.14
C LEU A 157 1.02 35.23 -11.07
N THR A 158 0.53 36.33 -11.63
CA THR A 158 1.20 37.62 -11.57
C THR A 158 0.34 38.61 -10.80
N LEU A 159 0.90 39.22 -9.75
CA LEU A 159 0.22 40.20 -8.92
C LEU A 159 0.88 41.57 -9.05
N PRO A 160 0.10 42.63 -8.83
CA PRO A 160 0.65 44.00 -8.70
C PRO A 160 1.50 44.13 -7.43
N ALA A 161 2.27 45.19 -7.34
CA ALA A 161 3.08 45.51 -6.17
C ALA A 161 2.24 45.58 -4.87
N ALA A 162 1.01 46.05 -4.93
CA ALA A 162 0.11 46.14 -3.78
C ALA A 162 -0.23 44.82 -3.13
N GLY A 163 0.09 43.69 -3.79
CA GLY A 163 -0.28 42.37 -3.33
C GLY A 163 -1.75 42.04 -3.59
N GLY A 164 -2.30 41.15 -2.79
CA GLY A 164 -3.69 40.73 -2.88
C GLY A 164 -3.96 39.32 -2.39
N GLU A 165 -5.17 38.84 -2.62
CA GLU A 165 -5.60 37.51 -2.28
C GLU A 165 -5.94 36.73 -3.54
N ILE A 166 -5.64 35.43 -3.53
CA ILE A 166 -5.93 34.48 -4.59
C ILE A 166 -6.62 33.29 -3.96
N ASP A 167 -7.80 32.95 -4.42
CA ASP A 167 -8.51 31.75 -3.99
C ASP A 167 -8.24 30.62 -4.99
N LEU A 168 -7.73 29.50 -4.48
CA LEU A 168 -7.55 28.27 -5.20
C LEU A 168 -8.52 27.21 -4.69
N THR A 169 -9.23 26.56 -5.61
CA THR A 169 -10.03 25.37 -5.32
C THR A 169 -9.37 24.16 -5.94
N PHE A 170 -9.39 23.04 -5.26
CA PHE A 170 -8.83 21.77 -5.73
C PHE A 170 -9.46 20.59 -5.02
N SER A 171 -9.27 19.39 -5.57
CA SER A 171 -9.59 18.14 -4.89
C SER A 171 -8.34 17.32 -4.65
N ALA A 172 -8.29 16.66 -3.50
CA ALA A 172 -7.24 15.72 -3.13
C ALA A 172 -7.87 14.36 -2.81
N SER A 173 -7.32 13.28 -3.35
CA SER A 173 -7.82 11.92 -3.08
C SER A 173 -7.25 11.30 -1.79
N GLY A 174 -6.23 11.93 -1.20
CA GLY A 174 -5.59 11.58 0.07
C GLY A 174 -5.16 12.81 0.85
N PRO A 175 -4.42 12.63 1.96
CA PRO A 175 -3.83 13.74 2.71
C PRO A 175 -2.91 14.58 1.82
N TRP A 176 -3.04 15.90 1.93
CA TRP A 176 -2.27 16.83 1.11
C TRP A 176 -1.51 17.84 1.95
N GLN A 177 -0.45 18.40 1.36
CA GLN A 177 0.35 19.47 1.94
C GLN A 177 0.66 20.53 0.88
N ALA A 178 0.85 21.78 1.33
CA ALA A 178 1.31 22.89 0.51
C ALA A 178 2.53 23.53 1.17
N GLU A 179 3.62 23.65 0.41
CA GLU A 179 4.88 24.24 0.86
C GLU A 179 5.23 25.45 0.00
N ILE A 180 5.65 26.55 0.67
CA ILE A 180 6.13 27.75 0.00
C ILE A 180 7.65 27.67 -0.08
N THR A 181 8.19 27.77 -1.29
CA THR A 181 9.63 27.88 -1.55
C THR A 181 9.97 29.32 -1.98
N ASP A 182 10.95 29.92 -1.33
CA ASP A 182 11.46 31.26 -1.65
C ASP A 182 10.44 32.42 -1.50
N GLY A 183 9.49 32.33 -0.59
CA GLY A 183 8.47 33.36 -0.42
C GLY A 183 7.81 33.44 0.94
N VAL A 184 8.33 32.69 1.90
CA VAL A 184 7.71 32.50 3.23
C VAL A 184 7.45 33.78 4.04
N GLU A 185 8.18 34.86 3.77
CA GLU A 185 8.02 36.12 4.50
C GLU A 185 6.88 37.01 3.98
N TRP A 186 6.44 36.80 2.75
CA TRP A 186 5.47 37.68 2.08
C TRP A 186 4.26 36.95 1.50
N ILE A 187 4.20 35.62 1.63
CA ILE A 187 3.07 34.78 1.26
C ILE A 187 2.56 34.04 2.48
N VAL A 188 1.25 34.05 2.66
CA VAL A 188 0.57 33.29 3.71
C VAL A 188 -0.53 32.44 3.07
N LEU A 189 -0.56 31.16 3.42
CA LEU A 189 -1.64 30.24 3.06
C LEU A 189 -2.64 30.17 4.19
N SER A 190 -3.94 30.21 3.88
CA SER A 190 -5.00 30.03 4.88
C SER A 190 -4.94 28.64 5.53
N GLN A 191 -4.37 27.66 4.81
CA GLN A 191 -4.20 26.27 5.25
C GLN A 191 -2.99 25.68 4.49
N ALA A 192 -2.15 24.92 5.16
CA ALA A 192 -0.96 24.30 4.57
C ALA A 192 -1.05 22.77 4.45
N ALA A 193 -2.12 22.15 4.96
CA ALA A 193 -2.35 20.71 4.88
C ALA A 193 -3.82 20.39 5.10
N GLY A 194 -4.26 19.19 4.69
CA GLY A 194 -5.61 18.69 4.91
C GLY A 194 -5.75 17.23 4.54
N GLU A 195 -6.94 16.69 4.77
CA GLU A 195 -7.31 15.31 4.42
C GLU A 195 -7.84 15.25 2.98
N ALA A 196 -8.27 14.05 2.53
CA ALA A 196 -8.95 13.88 1.25
C ALA A 196 -10.25 14.69 1.15
N GLY A 197 -10.56 15.22 -0.03
CA GLY A 197 -11.79 15.96 -0.30
C GLY A 197 -11.60 17.18 -1.19
N GLU A 198 -12.67 17.98 -1.29
CA GLU A 198 -12.68 19.27 -1.96
C GLU A 198 -12.17 20.36 -1.01
N HIS A 199 -11.30 21.21 -1.51
CA HIS A 199 -10.66 22.28 -0.72
C HIS A 199 -10.79 23.63 -1.39
N SER A 200 -10.84 24.67 -0.54
CA SER A 200 -10.66 26.07 -0.95
C SER A 200 -9.56 26.67 -0.07
N LEU A 201 -8.52 27.19 -0.68
CA LEU A 201 -7.35 27.75 -0.03
C LEU A 201 -7.15 29.18 -0.51
N THR A 202 -7.00 30.14 0.41
CA THR A 202 -6.65 31.51 0.10
C THR A 202 -5.15 31.72 0.26
N ILE A 203 -4.51 32.27 -0.77
CA ILE A 203 -3.11 32.72 -0.78
C ILE A 203 -3.13 34.21 -0.59
N THR A 204 -2.63 34.72 0.52
CA THR A 204 -2.46 36.14 0.79
C THR A 204 -1.03 36.57 0.47
N VAL A 205 -0.88 37.54 -0.41
CA VAL A 205 0.40 38.08 -0.87
C VAL A 205 0.53 39.53 -0.35
N ALA A 206 1.53 39.75 0.51
CA ALA A 206 1.80 41.08 1.07
C ALA A 206 2.32 42.08 0.02
N GLU A 207 2.22 43.39 0.30
CA GLU A 207 2.76 44.46 -0.54
C GLU A 207 4.26 44.26 -0.80
N ASN A 208 4.69 44.51 -2.04
CA ASN A 208 6.09 44.64 -2.44
C ASN A 208 6.46 46.12 -2.52
N ALA A 209 7.00 46.67 -1.44
CA ALA A 209 7.46 48.06 -1.40
C ALA A 209 8.82 48.30 -2.11
N ALA A 210 9.48 47.21 -2.58
CA ALA A 210 10.78 47.32 -3.24
C ALA A 210 10.63 47.65 -4.74
N PRO A 211 11.57 48.38 -5.34
CA PRO A 211 11.57 48.69 -6.75
C PRO A 211 12.09 47.55 -7.63
N VAL A 212 11.93 46.30 -7.14
CA VAL A 212 12.32 45.07 -7.84
C VAL A 212 11.20 44.04 -7.73
N GLN A 213 10.99 43.35 -8.82
CA GLN A 213 10.06 42.22 -8.88
C GLN A 213 10.57 41.09 -7.97
N ARG A 214 9.66 40.35 -7.36
CA ARG A 214 9.97 39.13 -6.59
C ARG A 214 9.12 37.94 -7.05
N ALA A 215 9.60 36.74 -6.81
CA ALA A 215 8.93 35.49 -7.16
C ALA A 215 9.01 34.49 -6.03
N ALA A 216 8.08 33.55 -6.03
CA ALA A 216 8.00 32.42 -5.13
C ALA A 216 7.31 31.25 -5.80
N GLU A 217 7.44 30.09 -5.23
CA GLU A 217 6.74 28.88 -5.65
C GLU A 217 5.96 28.29 -4.48
N ILE A 218 4.79 27.77 -4.79
CA ILE A 218 3.96 26.98 -3.85
C ILE A 218 3.77 25.63 -4.48
N THR A 219 4.25 24.59 -3.81
CA THR A 219 4.09 23.20 -4.24
C THR A 219 3.06 22.50 -3.38
N PHE A 220 2.03 21.99 -4.02
CA PHE A 220 1.00 21.13 -3.43
C PHE A 220 1.38 19.70 -3.69
N THR A 221 1.32 18.85 -2.66
CA THR A 221 1.62 17.41 -2.75
C THR A 221 0.48 16.58 -2.16
N CYS A 222 0.22 15.44 -2.78
CA CYS A 222 -0.71 14.42 -2.30
C CYS A 222 -0.16 13.05 -2.75
N GLY A 223 0.31 12.23 -1.82
CA GLY A 223 1.07 11.03 -2.14
C GLY A 223 2.29 11.33 -3.00
N ILE A 224 2.34 10.75 -4.20
CA ILE A 224 3.42 11.01 -5.18
C ILE A 224 3.08 12.13 -6.17
N SER A 225 1.84 12.63 -6.14
CA SER A 225 1.39 13.72 -7.01
C SER A 225 1.86 15.07 -6.47
N ALA A 226 2.43 15.90 -7.35
CA ALA A 226 2.85 17.26 -7.01
C ALA A 226 2.43 18.25 -8.09
N VAL A 227 1.93 19.42 -7.68
CA VAL A 227 1.58 20.55 -8.56
C VAL A 227 2.20 21.81 -7.99
N THR A 228 2.99 22.51 -8.81
CA THR A 228 3.66 23.74 -8.40
C THR A 228 3.03 24.97 -9.07
N PHE A 229 2.78 26.01 -8.28
CA PHE A 229 2.33 27.32 -8.71
C PHE A 229 3.47 28.31 -8.55
N SER A 230 3.80 29.03 -9.63
CA SER A 230 4.77 30.13 -9.60
C SER A 230 4.04 31.44 -9.39
N ILE A 231 4.42 32.21 -8.37
CA ILE A 231 3.88 33.53 -8.06
C ILE A 231 4.95 34.58 -8.37
N THR A 232 4.60 35.53 -9.20
CA THR A 232 5.43 36.67 -9.52
C THR A 232 4.73 37.94 -9.06
N GLN A 233 5.40 38.79 -8.27
CA GLN A 233 4.86 40.07 -7.84
C GLN A 233 5.67 41.21 -8.42
N GLN A 234 5.00 42.19 -9.03
CA GLN A 234 5.60 43.36 -9.66
C GLN A 234 6.33 44.22 -8.63
N ALA A 235 7.30 45.00 -9.13
CA ALA A 235 7.98 46.05 -8.36
C ALA A 235 7.04 47.19 -8.02
N ALA A 236 7.29 47.91 -6.93
CA ALA A 236 6.64 49.19 -6.66
C ALA A 236 7.01 50.22 -7.75
N GLU A 237 6.03 51.00 -8.18
CA GLU A 237 6.28 52.16 -9.02
C GLU A 237 6.93 53.27 -8.17
N ILE A 238 7.97 53.93 -8.72
CA ILE A 238 8.70 55.02 -8.06
C ILE A 238 8.02 56.34 -8.36
#